data_f369055069d9db25e844fdf6f82b0ee3
#
_entry.id   f369055069d9db25e844fdf6f82b0ee3
#
_cell.length_a   1.000
_cell.length_b   1.000
_cell.length_c   1.000
_cell.angle_alpha   90.00
_cell.angle_beta   90.00
_cell.angle_gamma   90.00
#
_symmetry.space_group_name_H-M   'P 1'
#
loop_
_entity.id
_entity.type
_entity.pdbx_description
1 polymer ?
#
loop_
_entity_poly.entity_id
_entity_poly.type
_entity_poly.pdbx_seq_one_letter_code
_entity_poly.pdbx_strand_id
1 'polypeptide(L)'
;VALLPVRPFTIKRAARVWGTTEPKAEKVLDHLCEKALLVDSEYHGIRKFVMPPPMAGFIEFALMRTRGDIDQKYLGELYYQYMNVEEDFVKDLFFATETRLGRVYVQEPVLTNDKTNHILDYERASHIIEEAEYIGLGLCYCRHKMYHAGHPCEIDAPWDVCLTFGNVARSLAENGGYARLIDKAEAMDALERSYESNLVQIGENVRENPAFI
;
A
#
# COMPACT_ATOMS: atom_id res chain seq x y z
N VAL A 1 -7.71 -5.48 -18.06
CA VAL A 1 -7.93 -4.48 -16.99
C VAL A 1 -8.99 -3.45 -17.40
N ALA A 2 -8.88 -2.82 -18.58
CA ALA A 2 -9.77 -1.73 -19.03
C ALA A 2 -11.29 -2.04 -19.02
N LEU A 3 -11.67 -3.32 -19.04
CA LEU A 3 -13.07 -3.76 -19.01
C LEU A 3 -13.52 -4.27 -17.63
N LEU A 4 -12.68 -4.19 -16.62
CA LEU A 4 -13.03 -4.64 -15.27
C LEU A 4 -13.85 -3.59 -14.51
N PRO A 5 -14.80 -4.03 -13.66
CA PRO A 5 -15.54 -3.11 -12.80
C PRO A 5 -14.61 -2.37 -11.82
N VAL A 6 -14.90 -1.11 -11.56
CA VAL A 6 -14.17 -0.32 -10.55
C VAL A 6 -14.50 -0.80 -9.12
N ARG A 7 -15.73 -1.30 -8.89
CA ARG A 7 -16.14 -1.86 -7.60
C ARG A 7 -15.69 -3.31 -7.47
N PRO A 8 -15.54 -3.85 -6.24
CA PRO A 8 -15.19 -5.25 -6.03
C PRO A 8 -16.09 -6.20 -6.83
N PHE A 9 -15.48 -7.18 -7.51
CA PHE A 9 -16.18 -8.11 -8.39
C PHE A 9 -15.70 -9.55 -8.21
N THR A 10 -16.50 -10.51 -8.65
CA THR A 10 -16.21 -11.94 -8.57
C THR A 10 -15.67 -12.48 -9.90
N ILE A 11 -15.07 -13.69 -9.88
CA ILE A 11 -14.63 -14.43 -11.08
C ILE A 11 -15.78 -14.54 -12.10
N LYS A 12 -16.98 -14.90 -11.63
CA LYS A 12 -18.19 -15.00 -12.46
C LYS A 12 -18.52 -13.70 -13.19
N ARG A 13 -18.36 -12.55 -12.53
CA ARG A 13 -18.58 -11.23 -13.15
C ARG A 13 -17.53 -10.95 -14.20
N ALA A 14 -16.25 -11.21 -13.94
CA ALA A 14 -15.17 -11.03 -14.89
C ALA A 14 -15.36 -11.93 -16.12
N ALA A 15 -15.67 -13.22 -15.92
CA ALA A 15 -15.92 -14.16 -17.00
C ALA A 15 -17.03 -13.68 -17.94
N ARG A 16 -18.13 -13.15 -17.37
CA ARG A 16 -19.25 -12.58 -18.17
C ARG A 16 -18.80 -11.35 -18.98
N VAL A 17 -18.06 -10.43 -18.37
CA VAL A 17 -17.59 -9.20 -19.02
C VAL A 17 -16.64 -9.51 -20.16
N TRP A 18 -15.78 -10.53 -19.99
CA TRP A 18 -14.81 -10.93 -21.00
C TRP A 18 -15.34 -11.94 -22.03
N GLY A 19 -16.57 -12.41 -21.87
CA GLY A 19 -17.14 -13.43 -22.77
C GLY A 19 -16.38 -14.76 -22.72
N THR A 20 -15.90 -15.17 -21.53
CA THR A 20 -15.06 -16.37 -21.34
C THR A 20 -15.61 -17.27 -20.23
N THR A 21 -14.94 -18.40 -19.99
CA THR A 21 -15.29 -19.32 -18.88
C THR A 21 -14.66 -18.87 -17.57
N GLU A 22 -15.27 -19.22 -16.44
CA GLU A 22 -14.76 -18.89 -15.10
C GLU A 22 -13.31 -19.38 -14.88
N PRO A 23 -12.91 -20.60 -15.23
CA PRO A 23 -11.51 -21.05 -15.07
C PRO A 23 -10.50 -20.25 -15.90
N LYS A 24 -10.90 -19.77 -17.09
CA LYS A 24 -10.01 -18.90 -17.89
C LYS A 24 -9.93 -17.50 -17.30
N ALA A 25 -11.04 -16.96 -16.81
CA ALA A 25 -11.07 -15.67 -16.13
C ALA A 25 -10.22 -15.70 -14.87
N GLU A 26 -10.31 -16.76 -14.06
CA GLU A 26 -9.54 -16.93 -12.83
C GLU A 26 -8.03 -16.88 -13.08
N LYS A 27 -7.53 -17.64 -14.05
CA LYS A 27 -6.10 -17.59 -14.43
C LYS A 27 -5.61 -16.18 -14.79
N VAL A 28 -6.45 -15.41 -15.48
CA VAL A 28 -6.09 -14.03 -15.84
C VAL A 28 -6.11 -13.14 -14.59
N LEU A 29 -7.10 -13.32 -13.72
CA LEU A 29 -7.21 -12.57 -12.47
C LEU A 29 -6.03 -12.87 -11.54
N ASP A 30 -5.66 -14.14 -11.38
CA ASP A 30 -4.49 -14.55 -10.61
C ASP A 30 -3.21 -13.87 -11.14
N HIS A 31 -3.00 -13.93 -12.45
CA HIS A 31 -1.85 -13.26 -13.07
C HIS A 31 -1.85 -11.72 -12.86
N LEU A 32 -3.02 -11.09 -12.81
CA LEU A 32 -3.12 -9.66 -12.49
C LEU A 32 -2.82 -9.40 -11.01
N CYS A 33 -3.20 -10.30 -10.10
CA CYS A 33 -2.82 -10.23 -8.68
C CYS A 33 -1.30 -10.44 -8.48
N GLU A 34 -0.69 -11.39 -9.20
CA GLU A 34 0.77 -11.59 -9.19
C GLU A 34 1.55 -10.33 -9.59
N LYS A 35 0.93 -9.48 -10.43
CA LYS A 35 1.50 -8.20 -10.87
C LYS A 35 1.10 -7.02 -9.99
N ALA A 36 0.37 -7.24 -8.90
CA ALA A 36 -0.23 -6.19 -8.05
C ALA A 36 -1.14 -5.19 -8.80
N LEU A 37 -1.66 -5.58 -9.97
CA LEU A 37 -2.65 -4.81 -10.73
C LEU A 37 -4.07 -5.04 -10.22
N LEU A 38 -4.28 -6.10 -9.46
CA LEU A 38 -5.49 -6.39 -8.69
C LEU A 38 -5.08 -6.83 -7.28
N VAL A 39 -5.96 -6.58 -6.34
CA VAL A 39 -5.93 -7.14 -4.99
C VAL A 39 -7.16 -8.03 -4.83
N ASP A 40 -6.98 -9.18 -4.21
CA ASP A 40 -8.08 -10.08 -3.90
C ASP A 40 -8.38 -10.14 -2.41
N SER A 41 -9.59 -10.52 -2.10
CA SER A 41 -10.08 -10.76 -0.75
C SER A 41 -11.06 -11.90 -0.76
N GLU A 42 -11.10 -12.67 0.32
CA GLU A 42 -12.11 -13.70 0.51
C GLU A 42 -13.07 -13.29 1.63
N TYR A 43 -14.35 -13.34 1.34
CA TYR A 43 -15.39 -13.06 2.32
C TYR A 43 -16.50 -14.11 2.22
N HIS A 44 -16.72 -14.85 3.29
CA HIS A 44 -17.67 -15.99 3.35
C HIS A 44 -17.45 -17.03 2.22
N GLY A 45 -16.20 -17.39 1.94
CA GLY A 45 -15.85 -18.35 0.88
C GLY A 45 -16.01 -17.80 -0.54
N ILE A 46 -16.28 -16.51 -0.70
CA ILE A 46 -16.39 -15.86 -2.01
C ILE A 46 -15.17 -14.96 -2.24
N ARG A 47 -14.33 -15.36 -3.20
CA ARG A 47 -13.19 -14.56 -3.62
C ARG A 47 -13.65 -13.38 -4.48
N LYS A 48 -13.24 -12.19 -4.12
CA LYS A 48 -13.52 -10.93 -4.82
C LYS A 48 -12.21 -10.25 -5.20
N PHE A 49 -12.25 -9.51 -6.28
CA PHE A 49 -11.11 -8.75 -6.80
C PHE A 49 -11.47 -7.28 -6.85
N VAL A 50 -10.48 -6.43 -6.60
CA VAL A 50 -10.60 -4.99 -6.72
C VAL A 50 -9.34 -4.44 -7.40
N MET A 51 -9.52 -3.47 -8.27
CA MET A 51 -8.40 -2.72 -8.81
C MET A 51 -8.00 -1.67 -7.78
N PRO A 52 -6.78 -1.73 -7.25
CA PRO A 52 -6.32 -0.69 -6.32
C PRO A 52 -6.31 0.66 -7.05
N PRO A 53 -6.58 1.76 -6.33
CA PRO A 53 -6.49 3.09 -6.90
C PRO A 53 -5.09 3.33 -7.49
N PRO A 54 -4.97 4.15 -8.59
CA PRO A 54 -3.67 4.48 -9.20
C PRO A 54 -2.85 5.25 -8.20
N MET A 55 -2.68 5.44 -7.18
CA MET A 55 -1.88 6.21 -6.22
C MET A 55 -1.98 5.72 -4.78
N ALA A 56 -2.84 4.74 -4.54
CA ALA A 56 -2.95 4.12 -3.25
C ALA A 56 -2.98 2.61 -3.47
N GLY A 57 -1.99 2.11 -4.20
CA GLY A 57 -1.92 0.70 -4.45
C GLY A 57 -0.95 0.31 -5.56
N PHE A 58 -1.32 0.35 -6.84
CA PHE A 58 -0.52 -0.32 -7.85
C PHE A 58 0.84 0.34 -8.13
N ILE A 59 0.98 1.66 -7.94
CA ILE A 59 2.27 2.36 -8.03
C ILE A 59 3.17 1.94 -6.88
N GLU A 60 2.65 2.00 -5.66
CA GLU A 60 3.35 1.63 -4.44
C GLU A 60 3.78 0.17 -4.48
N PHE A 61 2.86 -0.72 -4.76
CA PHE A 61 3.10 -2.16 -4.70
C PHE A 61 4.20 -2.61 -5.67
N ALA A 62 4.27 -2.01 -6.85
CA ALA A 62 5.28 -2.34 -7.85
C ALA A 62 6.73 -2.10 -7.37
N LEU A 63 6.93 -1.24 -6.37
CA LEU A 63 8.24 -0.88 -5.81
C LEU A 63 8.43 -1.36 -4.35
N MET A 64 7.52 -2.14 -3.80
CA MET A 64 7.65 -2.71 -2.44
C MET A 64 8.56 -3.94 -2.36
N ARG A 65 9.11 -4.39 -3.46
CA ARG A 65 10.13 -5.44 -3.54
C ARG A 65 11.12 -5.19 -4.66
N THR A 66 12.31 -5.80 -4.57
CA THR A 66 13.24 -5.85 -5.71
C THR A 66 12.77 -6.89 -6.72
N ARG A 67 12.81 -6.56 -8.00
CA ARG A 67 12.36 -7.41 -9.11
C ARG A 67 13.43 -7.48 -10.21
N GLY A 68 13.60 -8.67 -10.80
CA GLY A 68 14.48 -8.88 -11.95
C GLY A 68 13.77 -8.96 -13.31
N ASP A 69 12.42 -8.95 -13.30
CA ASP A 69 11.57 -9.13 -14.49
C ASP A 69 11.04 -7.80 -15.08
N ILE A 70 11.31 -6.68 -14.40
CA ILE A 70 10.99 -5.33 -14.88
C ILE A 70 12.18 -4.40 -14.63
N ASP A 71 12.28 -3.36 -15.42
CA ASP A 71 13.22 -2.27 -15.19
C ASP A 71 12.67 -1.33 -14.12
N GLN A 72 13.05 -1.58 -12.86
CA GLN A 72 12.59 -0.76 -11.73
C GLN A 72 13.21 0.64 -11.72
N LYS A 73 14.36 0.82 -12.37
CA LYS A 73 14.95 2.15 -12.55
C LYS A 73 14.05 3.00 -13.44
N TYR A 74 13.73 2.49 -14.62
CA TYR A 74 12.82 3.18 -15.54
C TYR A 74 11.46 3.44 -14.92
N LEU A 75 10.91 2.47 -14.19
CA LEU A 75 9.65 2.63 -13.47
C LEU A 75 9.74 3.72 -12.38
N GLY A 76 10.82 3.74 -11.61
CA GLY A 76 11.08 4.77 -10.60
C GLY A 76 11.20 6.17 -11.19
N GLU A 77 11.88 6.31 -12.32
CA GLU A 77 12.00 7.57 -13.06
C GLU A 77 10.63 8.05 -13.58
N LEU A 78 9.80 7.16 -14.13
CA LEU A 78 8.44 7.49 -14.57
C LEU A 78 7.57 7.94 -13.40
N TYR A 79 7.62 7.24 -12.25
CA TYR A 79 6.87 7.64 -11.07
C TYR A 79 7.36 8.95 -10.47
N TYR A 80 8.67 9.20 -10.52
CA TYR A 80 9.22 10.49 -10.11
C TYR A 80 8.70 11.62 -11.00
N GLN A 81 8.76 11.45 -12.32
CA GLN A 81 8.20 12.41 -13.26
C GLN A 81 6.74 12.71 -12.95
N TYR A 82 5.93 11.68 -12.77
CA TYR A 82 4.50 11.81 -12.58
C TYR A 82 4.11 12.38 -11.21
N MET A 83 4.88 12.07 -10.17
CA MET A 83 4.58 12.43 -8.80
C MET A 83 5.25 13.71 -8.30
N ASN A 84 6.41 14.02 -8.84
CA ASN A 84 7.26 15.09 -8.31
C ASN A 84 7.49 16.23 -9.31
N VAL A 85 7.29 15.97 -10.61
CA VAL A 85 7.51 16.97 -11.67
C VAL A 85 6.19 17.47 -12.26
N GLU A 86 5.25 16.56 -12.54
CA GLU A 86 3.92 16.90 -13.06
C GLU A 86 2.98 17.32 -11.92
N GLU A 87 3.08 18.57 -11.50
CA GLU A 87 2.34 19.09 -10.34
C GLU A 87 0.82 18.97 -10.44
N ASP A 88 0.25 19.04 -11.64
CA ASP A 88 -1.20 19.05 -11.83
C ASP A 88 -1.84 17.75 -11.35
N PHE A 89 -1.22 16.60 -11.63
CA PHE A 89 -1.70 15.32 -11.16
C PHE A 89 -1.76 15.24 -9.63
N VAL A 90 -0.69 15.63 -8.97
CA VAL A 90 -0.61 15.61 -7.51
C VAL A 90 -1.59 16.60 -6.89
N LYS A 91 -1.73 17.79 -7.47
CA LYS A 91 -2.71 18.79 -7.02
C LYS A 91 -4.13 18.25 -7.12
N ASP A 92 -4.49 17.66 -8.25
CA ASP A 92 -5.84 17.14 -8.47
C ASP A 92 -6.12 15.93 -7.57
N LEU A 93 -5.17 15.02 -7.41
CA LEU A 93 -5.38 13.81 -6.62
C LEU A 93 -5.37 14.07 -5.11
N PHE A 94 -4.35 14.78 -4.61
CA PHE A 94 -4.16 14.93 -3.17
C PHE A 94 -4.79 16.20 -2.58
N PHE A 95 -5.01 17.23 -3.39
CA PHE A 95 -5.39 18.56 -2.88
C PHE A 95 -6.70 19.12 -3.44
N ALA A 96 -7.34 18.47 -4.41
CA ALA A 96 -8.57 18.96 -5.02
C ALA A 96 -9.80 18.93 -4.10
N THR A 97 -9.80 18.11 -3.06
CA THR A 97 -10.91 17.97 -2.11
C THR A 97 -10.55 18.49 -0.73
N GLU A 98 -11.54 18.85 0.09
CA GLU A 98 -11.33 19.25 1.49
C GLU A 98 -10.71 18.13 2.32
N THR A 99 -11.16 16.89 2.11
CA THR A 99 -10.56 15.71 2.73
C THR A 99 -9.40 15.21 1.88
N ARG A 100 -8.20 15.25 2.42
CA ARG A 100 -6.99 14.77 1.74
C ARG A 100 -6.96 13.25 1.69
N LEU A 101 -6.38 12.67 0.64
CA LEU A 101 -6.27 11.21 0.48
C LEU A 101 -5.29 10.59 1.49
N GLY A 102 -4.18 11.26 1.72
CA GLY A 102 -3.17 10.84 2.67
C GLY A 102 -3.16 11.70 3.92
N ARG A 103 -2.62 11.16 4.98
CA ARG A 103 -2.35 11.86 6.24
C ARG A 103 -1.02 11.42 6.84
N VAL A 104 -0.50 12.23 7.73
CA VAL A 104 0.62 11.89 8.60
C VAL A 104 0.05 11.36 9.92
N TYR A 105 0.59 10.27 10.41
CA TYR A 105 0.29 9.76 11.74
C TYR A 105 1.09 10.50 12.80
N VAL A 106 0.63 10.48 14.05
CA VAL A 106 1.34 11.12 15.13
C VAL A 106 2.67 10.45 15.42
N GLN A 107 3.67 11.25 15.80
CA GLN A 107 4.95 10.76 16.29
C GLN A 107 4.77 10.32 17.76
N GLU A 108 4.36 9.08 17.98
CA GLU A 108 3.99 8.55 19.30
C GLU A 108 5.11 8.68 20.35
N PRO A 109 6.41 8.50 20.02
CA PRO A 109 7.49 8.63 21.00
C PRO A 109 7.64 10.03 21.63
N VAL A 110 7.12 11.08 20.98
CA VAL A 110 7.20 12.46 21.51
C VAL A 110 5.93 12.88 22.27
N LEU A 111 4.94 12.00 22.36
CA LEU A 111 3.73 12.29 23.10
C LEU A 111 4.03 12.34 24.61
N THR A 112 3.72 13.46 25.24
CA THR A 112 3.78 13.58 26.67
C THR A 112 2.54 12.96 27.31
N ASN A 113 2.69 12.37 28.50
CA ASN A 113 1.58 11.86 29.31
C ASN A 113 0.67 12.98 29.87
N ASP A 114 0.65 14.13 29.25
CA ASP A 114 -0.20 15.23 29.65
C ASP A 114 -1.64 14.90 29.30
N LYS A 115 -2.49 14.78 30.31
CA LYS A 115 -3.91 14.44 30.22
C LYS A 115 -4.77 15.45 29.39
N THR A 116 -4.15 16.52 28.94
CA THR A 116 -4.83 17.57 28.17
C THR A 116 -4.91 17.28 26.67
N ASN A 117 -4.09 16.36 26.15
CA ASN A 117 -4.07 15.99 24.74
C ASN A 117 -4.84 14.68 24.49
N HIS A 118 -5.95 14.77 23.79
CA HIS A 118 -6.70 13.61 23.32
C HIS A 118 -6.28 13.27 21.89
N ILE A 119 -5.49 12.21 21.76
CA ILE A 119 -5.12 11.67 20.45
C ILE A 119 -6.06 10.51 20.17
N LEU A 120 -6.73 10.56 19.01
CA LEU A 120 -7.67 9.54 18.62
C LEU A 120 -6.92 8.28 18.17
N ASP A 121 -7.46 7.11 18.46
CA ASP A 121 -6.81 5.82 18.19
C ASP A 121 -6.44 5.68 16.71
N TYR A 122 -7.31 6.10 15.78
CA TYR A 122 -7.04 6.04 14.36
C TYR A 122 -5.91 6.97 13.87
N GLU A 123 -5.40 7.87 14.72
CA GLU A 123 -4.24 8.73 14.44
C GLU A 123 -2.92 8.11 14.88
N ARG A 124 -2.97 6.93 15.50
CA ARG A 124 -1.84 6.20 16.04
C ARG A 124 -1.52 4.98 15.20
N ALA A 125 -0.32 4.92 14.67
CA ALA A 125 0.14 3.76 13.89
C ALA A 125 0.18 2.48 14.74
N SER A 126 0.55 2.58 16.01
CA SER A 126 0.55 1.45 16.95
C SER A 126 -0.83 0.81 17.10
N HIS A 127 -1.88 1.63 17.22
CA HIS A 127 -3.24 1.12 17.35
C HIS A 127 -3.70 0.36 16.09
N ILE A 128 -3.35 0.86 14.90
CA ILE A 128 -3.67 0.17 13.64
C ILE A 128 -3.00 -1.21 13.60
N ILE A 129 -1.74 -1.31 14.04
CA ILE A 129 -1.03 -2.58 14.15
C ILE A 129 -1.74 -3.53 15.13
N GLU A 130 -2.18 -3.02 16.29
CA GLU A 130 -2.87 -3.79 17.32
C GLU A 130 -4.19 -4.38 16.83
N GLU A 131 -4.96 -3.66 16.02
CA GLU A 131 -6.26 -4.09 15.51
C GLU A 131 -6.19 -4.95 14.23
N ALA A 132 -5.07 -4.90 13.51
CA ALA A 132 -4.94 -5.58 12.23
C ALA A 132 -4.98 -7.11 12.35
N GLU A 133 -5.74 -7.76 11.46
CA GLU A 133 -5.80 -9.22 11.31
C GLU A 133 -4.58 -9.76 10.56
N TYR A 134 -4.21 -9.11 9.46
CA TYR A 134 -3.04 -9.42 8.65
C TYR A 134 -2.15 -8.20 8.55
N ILE A 135 -0.85 -8.40 8.68
CA ILE A 135 0.15 -7.35 8.53
C ILE A 135 1.22 -7.86 7.57
N GLY A 136 1.56 -7.03 6.59
CA GLY A 136 2.63 -7.29 5.65
C GLY A 136 3.74 -6.26 5.79
N LEU A 137 4.99 -6.70 5.67
CA LEU A 137 6.17 -5.86 5.67
C LEU A 137 6.84 -5.90 4.30
N GLY A 138 7.06 -4.75 3.72
CA GLY A 138 7.71 -4.59 2.42
C GLY A 138 8.75 -3.48 2.43
N LEU A 139 9.43 -3.31 1.29
CA LEU A 139 10.35 -2.18 1.12
C LEU A 139 9.58 -0.85 1.11
N CYS A 140 10.17 0.18 1.69
CA CYS A 140 9.66 1.54 1.58
C CYS A 140 9.67 1.98 0.10
N TYR A 141 8.52 1.91 -0.56
CA TYR A 141 8.41 2.23 -1.99
C TYR A 141 8.73 3.70 -2.31
N CYS A 142 8.44 4.61 -1.39
CA CYS A 142 8.76 6.04 -1.55
C CYS A 142 10.26 6.24 -1.71
N ARG A 143 11.05 5.65 -0.82
CA ARG A 143 12.52 5.71 -0.85
C ARG A 143 13.08 4.92 -2.03
N HIS A 144 12.50 3.76 -2.34
CA HIS A 144 12.93 2.93 -3.47
C HIS A 144 12.72 3.63 -4.81
N LYS A 145 11.58 4.31 -5.00
CA LYS A 145 11.34 5.20 -6.14
C LYS A 145 12.41 6.29 -6.24
N MET A 146 12.66 7.00 -5.14
CA MET A 146 13.61 8.11 -5.13
C MET A 146 15.05 7.66 -5.38
N TYR A 147 15.42 6.48 -4.85
CA TYR A 147 16.72 5.86 -5.14
C TYR A 147 16.92 5.63 -6.63
N HIS A 148 15.94 5.02 -7.30
CA HIS A 148 16.01 4.77 -8.74
C HIS A 148 15.97 6.04 -9.59
N ALA A 149 15.29 7.08 -9.13
CA ALA A 149 15.24 8.38 -9.79
C ALA A 149 16.52 9.23 -9.61
N GLY A 150 17.51 8.73 -8.88
CA GLY A 150 18.76 9.45 -8.63
C GLY A 150 18.68 10.52 -7.53
N HIS A 151 17.62 10.50 -6.73
CA HIS A 151 17.39 11.37 -5.58
C HIS A 151 17.25 10.56 -4.28
N PRO A 152 18.26 9.77 -3.88
CA PRO A 152 18.17 8.92 -2.71
C PRO A 152 17.87 9.75 -1.45
N CYS A 153 17.13 9.13 -0.53
CA CYS A 153 16.91 9.72 0.78
C CYS A 153 18.24 9.90 1.50
N GLU A 154 18.45 11.06 2.11
CA GLU A 154 19.69 11.38 2.86
C GLU A 154 19.73 10.67 4.22
N ILE A 155 18.58 10.20 4.71
CA ILE A 155 18.46 9.49 5.99
C ILE A 155 18.87 8.03 5.79
N ASP A 156 19.84 7.59 6.59
CA ASP A 156 20.21 6.18 6.70
C ASP A 156 19.19 5.46 7.58
N ALA A 157 18.17 4.90 6.95
CA ALA A 157 17.07 4.21 7.61
C ALA A 157 16.86 2.81 6.98
N PRO A 158 16.28 1.85 7.74
CA PRO A 158 15.95 0.54 7.21
C PRO A 158 15.05 0.64 5.98
N TRP A 159 15.26 -0.26 5.02
CA TRP A 159 14.43 -0.32 3.82
C TRP A 159 13.08 -0.99 4.07
N ASP A 160 13.04 -1.98 4.95
CA ASP A 160 11.89 -2.81 5.30
C ASP A 160 11.07 -2.17 6.44
N VAL A 161 10.35 -1.13 6.13
CA VAL A 161 9.52 -0.37 7.08
C VAL A 161 8.14 -0.01 6.52
N CYS A 162 7.80 -0.44 5.31
CA CYS A 162 6.48 -0.19 4.76
C CYS A 162 5.51 -1.28 5.21
N LEU A 163 4.52 -0.90 6.01
CA LEU A 163 3.51 -1.82 6.53
C LEU A 163 2.24 -1.77 5.68
N THR A 164 1.68 -2.93 5.41
CA THR A 164 0.37 -3.10 4.77
C THR A 164 -0.55 -3.88 5.70
N PHE A 165 -1.87 -3.69 5.56
CA PHE A 165 -2.84 -4.24 6.50
C PHE A 165 -3.99 -4.98 5.83
N GLY A 166 -4.61 -5.88 6.59
CA GLY A 166 -5.82 -6.59 6.21
C GLY A 166 -5.69 -7.42 4.93
N ASN A 167 -6.73 -7.43 4.12
CA ASN A 167 -6.75 -8.21 2.87
C ASN A 167 -5.69 -7.76 1.86
N VAL A 168 -5.27 -6.50 1.90
CA VAL A 168 -4.19 -6.00 1.04
C VAL A 168 -2.88 -6.67 1.40
N ALA A 169 -2.52 -6.72 2.69
CA ALA A 169 -1.32 -7.40 3.17
C ALA A 169 -1.29 -8.87 2.74
N ARG A 170 -2.40 -9.59 2.96
CA ARG A 170 -2.52 -10.98 2.56
C ARG A 170 -2.35 -11.18 1.06
N SER A 171 -3.09 -10.41 0.26
CA SER A 171 -3.04 -10.51 -1.20
C SER A 171 -1.64 -10.21 -1.77
N LEU A 172 -0.98 -9.17 -1.27
CA LEU A 172 0.38 -8.82 -1.68
C LEU A 172 1.42 -9.88 -1.32
N ALA A 173 1.25 -10.54 -0.17
CA ALA A 173 2.16 -11.60 0.25
C ALA A 173 1.94 -12.90 -0.53
N GLU A 174 0.69 -13.35 -0.65
CA GLU A 174 0.35 -14.63 -1.23
C GLU A 174 0.47 -14.66 -2.75
N ASN A 175 0.07 -13.60 -3.44
CA ASN A 175 0.05 -13.60 -4.91
C ASN A 175 1.36 -13.14 -5.54
N GLY A 176 2.05 -12.18 -4.96
CA GLY A 176 3.19 -11.56 -5.64
C GLY A 176 4.47 -11.46 -4.82
N GLY A 177 4.44 -11.78 -3.54
CA GLY A 177 5.59 -11.60 -2.64
C GLY A 177 6.04 -10.14 -2.54
N TYR A 178 5.12 -9.20 -2.68
CA TYR A 178 5.39 -7.76 -2.55
C TYR A 178 5.56 -7.33 -1.09
N ALA A 179 4.95 -8.07 -0.19
CA ALA A 179 5.14 -7.95 1.23
C ALA A 179 5.32 -9.34 1.82
N ARG A 180 5.91 -9.43 3.00
CA ARG A 180 6.02 -10.64 3.81
C ARG A 180 5.02 -10.53 4.96
N LEU A 181 4.19 -11.55 5.19
CA LEU A 181 3.33 -11.57 6.37
C LEU A 181 4.18 -11.64 7.63
N ILE A 182 3.83 -10.82 8.60
CA ILE A 182 4.52 -10.67 9.88
C ILE A 182 3.50 -10.65 11.03
N ASP A 183 3.98 -10.86 12.24
CA ASP A 183 3.17 -10.68 13.45
C ASP A 183 3.19 -9.22 13.95
N LYS A 184 2.38 -8.97 14.97
CA LYS A 184 2.25 -7.64 15.56
C LYS A 184 3.54 -7.16 16.24
N ALA A 185 4.32 -8.09 16.82
CA ALA A 185 5.56 -7.75 17.48
C ALA A 185 6.61 -7.26 16.48
N GLU A 186 6.75 -7.95 15.35
CA GLU A 186 7.65 -7.54 14.28
C GLU A 186 7.17 -6.24 13.61
N ALA A 187 5.86 -6.03 13.49
CA ALA A 187 5.31 -4.77 12.97
C ALA A 187 5.59 -3.58 13.90
N MET A 188 5.49 -3.78 15.21
CA MET A 188 5.86 -2.75 16.20
C MET A 188 7.35 -2.45 16.16
N ASP A 189 8.22 -3.47 16.00
CA ASP A 189 9.66 -3.27 15.81
C ASP A 189 9.96 -2.45 14.53
N ALA A 190 9.27 -2.74 13.42
CA ALA A 190 9.42 -1.96 12.19
C ALA A 190 8.98 -0.50 12.38
N LEU A 191 7.90 -0.26 13.11
CA LEU A 191 7.43 1.08 13.45
C LEU A 191 8.45 1.81 14.34
N GLU A 192 8.99 1.17 15.38
CA GLU A 192 9.99 1.75 16.27
C GLU A 192 11.27 2.10 15.51
N ARG A 193 11.80 1.20 14.67
CA ARG A 193 12.95 1.47 13.80
C ARG A 193 12.72 2.67 12.87
N SER A 194 11.49 2.85 12.40
CA SER A 194 11.13 4.01 11.58
C SER A 194 11.15 5.32 12.37
N TYR A 195 10.68 5.31 13.63
CA TYR A 195 10.75 6.46 14.53
C TYR A 195 12.19 6.81 14.90
N GLU A 196 13.00 5.83 15.27
CA GLU A 196 14.42 6.01 15.59
C GLU A 196 15.21 6.60 14.42
N SER A 197 14.82 6.26 13.21
CA SER A 197 15.40 6.80 11.98
C SER A 197 14.80 8.15 11.54
N ASN A 198 13.95 8.76 12.34
CA ASN A 198 13.23 10.01 12.02
C ASN A 198 12.40 9.94 10.73
N LEU A 199 11.88 8.79 10.38
CA LEU A 199 10.92 8.67 9.28
C LEU A 199 9.55 9.18 9.71
N VAL A 200 8.82 9.75 8.76
CA VAL A 200 7.44 10.20 8.95
C VAL A 200 6.49 9.10 8.49
N GLN A 201 5.60 8.66 9.38
CA GLN A 201 4.58 7.67 9.07
C GLN A 201 3.44 8.35 8.30
N ILE A 202 3.24 7.88 7.07
CA ILE A 202 2.22 8.40 6.16
C ILE A 202 1.33 7.24 5.74
N GLY A 203 0.03 7.46 5.72
CA GLY A 203 -0.90 6.46 5.22
C GLY A 203 -2.19 7.08 4.69
N GLU A 204 -3.15 6.24 4.39
CA GLU A 204 -4.44 6.66 3.90
C GLU A 204 -5.22 7.45 4.96
N ASN A 205 -5.90 8.50 4.54
CA ASN A 205 -6.74 9.31 5.42
C ASN A 205 -8.12 8.65 5.62
N VAL A 206 -8.12 7.46 6.20
CA VAL A 206 -9.30 6.69 6.58
C VAL A 206 -9.32 6.46 8.09
N ARG A 207 -10.52 6.31 8.68
CA ARG A 207 -10.66 6.03 10.11
C ARG A 207 -10.46 4.56 10.45
N GLU A 208 -10.88 3.69 9.55
CA GLU A 208 -10.89 2.24 9.76
C GLU A 208 -10.22 1.56 8.57
N ASN A 209 -9.51 0.48 8.85
CA ASN A 209 -8.90 -0.41 7.87
C ASN A 209 -8.03 0.30 6.81
N PRO A 210 -7.02 1.11 7.21
CA PRO A 210 -6.07 1.61 6.24
C PRO A 210 -5.36 0.44 5.56
N ALA A 211 -4.99 0.61 4.30
CA ALA A 211 -4.30 -0.45 3.57
C ALA A 211 -2.79 -0.46 3.84
N PHE A 212 -2.21 0.69 4.21
CA PHE A 212 -0.77 0.80 4.48
C PHE A 212 -0.39 2.01 5.38
N ILE A 213 0.79 1.90 5.97
CA ILE A 213 1.57 2.95 6.65
C ILE A 213 3.02 2.89 6.17
#